data_5061cf2914365e89e697d9837e0d0e6f
#
_entry.id   5061cf2914365e89e697d9837e0d0e6f
#
_cell.length_a   1.000
_cell.length_b   1.000
_cell.length_c   1.000
_cell.angle_alpha   90.00
_cell.angle_beta   90.00
_cell.angle_gamma   90.00
#
_symmetry.space_group_name_H-M   'P 1'
#
loop_
_entity.id
_entity.type
_entity.pdbx_description
1 polymer ?
#
loop_
_entity_poly.entity_id
_entity_poly.type
_entity_poly.pdbx_seq_one_letter_code
_entity_poly.pdbx_strand_id
1 'polypeptide(L)'
;LLVGSQEGTAHLPLAVLDHGDAALHLDPCYPSHSGGLHLAGAAVQKLPLSQEHNWRPDLQRIRASQWDQLKLFVLGYPHNPTARVGDQEDLNRIMGLGTRHQLVIAHDNPYVDLALDGVAPTLLQASGWRDWGIEFFSLSKGWCLGGLRLGFAVGAAPLIAALRQTKAVIDFNQSL
;
A
#
# COMPACT_ATOMS: atom_id res chain seq x y z
N LEU A 1 13.77 7.93 0.66
CA LEU A 1 14.01 7.06 1.83
C LEU A 1 12.93 7.29 2.89
N LEU A 2 12.68 6.26 3.74
CA LEU A 2 11.66 6.22 4.78
C LEU A 2 12.24 5.68 6.10
N VAL A 3 11.63 6.06 7.22
CA VAL A 3 11.90 5.50 8.56
C VAL A 3 11.16 4.14 8.67
N GLY A 4 11.62 3.15 7.91
CA GLY A 4 10.91 1.90 7.64
C GLY A 4 9.71 2.10 6.71
N SER A 5 9.16 1.01 6.12
CA SER A 5 7.98 1.08 5.25
C SER A 5 6.73 1.58 5.98
N GLN A 6 6.68 1.39 7.29
CA GLN A 6 5.57 1.85 8.13
C GLN A 6 5.34 3.36 8.04
N GLU A 7 6.40 4.17 7.92
CA GLU A 7 6.26 5.61 7.68
C GLU A 7 5.48 5.85 6.37
N GLY A 8 5.83 5.15 5.31
CA GLY A 8 5.15 5.30 4.02
C GLY A 8 3.66 4.97 4.12
N THR A 9 3.30 3.85 4.73
CA THR A 9 1.90 3.44 4.87
C THR A 9 1.09 4.33 5.81
N ALA A 10 1.73 4.93 6.82
CA ALA A 10 1.07 5.83 7.76
C ALA A 10 0.95 7.27 7.25
N HIS A 11 1.96 7.76 6.52
CA HIS A 11 2.03 9.16 6.10
C HIS A 11 1.49 9.41 4.68
N LEU A 12 1.47 8.40 3.80
CA LEU A 12 0.89 8.58 2.47
C LEU A 12 -0.58 9.05 2.54
N PRO A 13 -1.45 8.45 3.39
CA PRO A 13 -2.82 8.96 3.53
C PRO A 13 -2.89 10.44 3.87
N LEU A 14 -2.03 10.93 4.78
CA LEU A 14 -1.95 12.35 5.15
C LEU A 14 -1.50 13.25 3.99
N ALA A 15 -0.76 12.68 3.03
CA ALA A 15 -0.22 13.41 1.89
C ALA A 15 -1.20 13.51 0.70
N VAL A 16 -2.19 12.59 0.60
CA VAL A 16 -3.01 12.43 -0.61
C VAL A 16 -4.52 12.44 -0.37
N LEU A 17 -4.97 12.44 0.88
CA LEU A 17 -6.40 12.45 1.24
C LEU A 17 -6.76 13.75 1.94
N ASP A 18 -7.95 14.27 1.61
CA ASP A 18 -8.66 15.24 2.40
C ASP A 18 -9.55 14.54 3.46
N HIS A 19 -9.92 15.27 4.50
CA HIS A 19 -10.82 14.77 5.53
C HIS A 19 -12.16 14.33 4.92
N GLY A 20 -12.55 13.08 5.16
CA GLY A 20 -13.78 12.49 4.64
C GLY A 20 -13.63 11.79 3.29
N ASP A 21 -12.48 11.88 2.63
CA ASP A 21 -12.21 11.11 1.42
C ASP A 21 -12.35 9.60 1.67
N ALA A 22 -12.96 8.89 0.73
CA ALA A 22 -13.14 7.46 0.85
C ALA A 22 -11.83 6.70 0.54
N ALA A 23 -11.45 5.80 1.43
CA ALA A 23 -10.28 4.95 1.28
C ALA A 23 -10.57 3.50 1.64
N LEU A 24 -9.86 2.58 0.97
CA LEU A 24 -10.06 1.14 1.09
C LEU A 24 -8.80 0.48 1.66
N HIS A 25 -8.98 -0.55 2.49
CA HIS A 25 -7.92 -1.49 2.85
C HIS A 25 -8.44 -2.94 2.89
N LEU A 26 -7.52 -3.90 2.85
CA LEU A 26 -7.83 -5.32 3.07
C LEU A 26 -8.14 -5.57 4.55
N ASP A 27 -9.04 -6.52 4.87
CA ASP A 27 -9.37 -6.90 6.24
C ASP A 27 -9.36 -8.44 6.39
N PRO A 28 -8.44 -9.02 7.20
CA PRO A 28 -7.46 -8.38 8.07
C PRO A 28 -6.34 -7.65 7.32
N CYS A 29 -5.63 -6.75 8.00
CA CYS A 29 -4.47 -6.06 7.47
C CYS A 29 -3.42 -5.77 8.54
N TYR A 30 -2.22 -5.35 8.13
CA TYR A 30 -1.25 -4.80 9.06
C TYR A 30 -1.79 -3.48 9.66
N PRO A 31 -1.64 -3.25 10.98
CA PRO A 31 -2.31 -2.12 11.67
C PRO A 31 -2.04 -0.74 11.09
N SER A 32 -0.86 -0.49 10.52
CA SER A 32 -0.55 0.82 9.93
C SER A 32 -1.37 1.14 8.67
N HIS A 33 -1.88 0.12 7.97
CA HIS A 33 -2.72 0.33 6.78
C HIS A 33 -4.02 1.02 7.15
N SER A 34 -4.77 0.49 8.11
CA SER A 34 -6.00 1.12 8.60
C SER A 34 -5.72 2.35 9.46
N GLY A 35 -4.67 2.29 10.29
CA GLY A 35 -4.28 3.39 11.19
C GLY A 35 -3.93 4.67 10.45
N GLY A 36 -3.16 4.58 9.37
CA GLY A 36 -2.82 5.74 8.53
C GLY A 36 -4.05 6.40 7.90
N LEU A 37 -5.02 5.59 7.43
CA LEU A 37 -6.28 6.09 6.89
C LEU A 37 -7.11 6.84 7.95
N HIS A 38 -7.19 6.30 9.16
CA HIS A 38 -7.89 6.96 10.27
C HIS A 38 -7.20 8.25 10.71
N LEU A 39 -5.87 8.28 10.73
CA LEU A 39 -5.11 9.50 11.04
C LEU A 39 -5.36 10.62 10.04
N ALA A 40 -5.57 10.27 8.77
CA ALA A 40 -5.93 11.24 7.73
C ALA A 40 -7.40 11.68 7.79
N GLY A 41 -8.22 11.10 8.68
CA GLY A 41 -9.66 11.40 8.76
C GLY A 41 -10.47 10.83 7.60
N ALA A 42 -9.99 9.78 6.95
CA ALA A 42 -10.66 9.16 5.81
C ALA A 42 -11.96 8.42 6.21
N ALA A 43 -12.91 8.36 5.28
CA ALA A 43 -14.06 7.45 5.33
C ALA A 43 -13.59 6.05 4.93
N VAL A 44 -13.18 5.26 5.94
CA VAL A 44 -12.48 3.98 5.73
C VAL A 44 -13.46 2.88 5.37
N GLN A 45 -13.21 2.21 4.24
CA GLN A 45 -13.89 1.01 3.79
C GLN A 45 -12.97 -0.22 3.90
N LYS A 46 -13.57 -1.38 4.14
CA LYS A 46 -12.86 -2.65 4.30
C LYS A 46 -13.23 -3.61 3.18
N LEU A 47 -12.22 -4.26 2.58
CA LEU A 47 -12.41 -5.39 1.69
C LEU A 47 -12.08 -6.68 2.45
N PRO A 48 -13.10 -7.46 2.87
CA PRO A 48 -12.87 -8.65 3.66
C PRO A 48 -12.11 -9.73 2.87
N LEU A 49 -11.12 -10.32 3.50
CA LEU A 49 -10.44 -11.52 3.04
C LEU A 49 -10.95 -12.74 3.83
N SER A 50 -10.98 -13.91 3.21
CA SER A 50 -11.36 -15.14 3.89
C SER A 50 -10.46 -16.31 3.51
N GLN A 51 -10.32 -17.26 4.41
CA GLN A 51 -9.58 -18.48 4.18
C GLN A 51 -10.20 -19.33 3.06
N GLU A 52 -11.53 -19.32 2.94
CA GLU A 52 -12.27 -20.03 1.87
C GLU A 52 -11.86 -19.56 0.48
N HIS A 53 -11.51 -18.29 0.33
CA HIS A 53 -10.99 -17.69 -0.91
C HIS A 53 -9.45 -17.58 -0.90
N ASN A 54 -8.78 -18.37 -0.05
CA ASN A 54 -7.32 -18.36 0.06
C ASN A 54 -6.75 -16.94 0.25
N TRP A 55 -7.44 -16.11 1.03
CA TRP A 55 -7.06 -14.72 1.34
C TRP A 55 -6.86 -13.84 0.11
N ARG A 56 -7.51 -14.18 -0.99
CA ARG A 56 -7.53 -13.41 -2.23
C ARG A 56 -8.57 -12.29 -2.13
N PRO A 57 -8.26 -11.06 -2.58
CA PRO A 57 -9.24 -9.98 -2.56
C PRO A 57 -10.33 -10.23 -3.63
N ASP A 58 -11.57 -10.26 -3.18
CA ASP A 58 -12.73 -10.33 -4.07
C ASP A 58 -13.15 -8.91 -4.47
N LEU A 59 -12.56 -8.43 -5.57
CA LEU A 59 -12.78 -7.07 -6.07
C LEU A 59 -14.22 -6.85 -6.57
N GLN A 60 -15.00 -7.92 -6.82
CA GLN A 60 -16.40 -7.84 -7.27
C GLN A 60 -17.35 -7.42 -6.14
N ARG A 61 -16.92 -7.53 -4.88
CA ARG A 61 -17.68 -7.01 -3.72
C ARG A 61 -17.82 -5.49 -3.71
N ILE A 62 -16.96 -4.79 -4.42
CA ILE A 62 -16.99 -3.32 -4.55
C ILE A 62 -17.76 -2.99 -5.82
N ARG A 63 -18.89 -2.30 -5.70
CA ARG A 63 -19.70 -1.86 -6.84
C ARG A 63 -18.95 -0.80 -7.66
N ALA A 64 -19.23 -0.70 -8.95
CA ALA A 64 -18.60 0.28 -9.84
C ALA A 64 -18.67 1.71 -9.30
N SER A 65 -19.84 2.13 -8.79
CA SER A 65 -20.02 3.47 -8.21
C SER A 65 -19.23 3.72 -6.92
N GLN A 66 -18.81 2.67 -6.23
CA GLN A 66 -17.94 2.80 -5.04
C GLN A 66 -16.49 3.00 -5.46
N TRP A 67 -16.03 2.31 -6.53
CA TRP A 67 -14.69 2.55 -7.09
C TRP A 67 -14.48 4.00 -7.48
N ASP A 68 -15.49 4.66 -8.06
CA ASP A 68 -15.42 6.07 -8.47
C ASP A 68 -15.28 7.05 -7.28
N GLN A 69 -15.67 6.62 -6.07
CA GLN A 69 -15.58 7.44 -4.86
C GLN A 69 -14.26 7.27 -4.11
N LEU A 70 -13.58 6.12 -4.31
CA LEU A 70 -12.33 5.82 -3.62
C LEU A 70 -11.18 6.70 -4.14
N LYS A 71 -10.36 7.20 -3.22
CA LYS A 71 -9.15 7.98 -3.52
C LYS A 71 -7.86 7.20 -3.28
N LEU A 72 -7.89 6.26 -2.31
CA LEU A 72 -6.73 5.46 -1.94
C LEU A 72 -7.15 4.03 -1.63
N PHE A 73 -6.41 3.06 -2.16
CA PHE A 73 -6.49 1.66 -1.76
C PHE A 73 -5.14 1.19 -1.24
N VAL A 74 -5.09 0.80 0.04
CA VAL A 74 -3.89 0.28 0.71
C VAL A 74 -3.98 -1.23 0.83
N LEU A 75 -2.96 -1.92 0.36
CA LEU A 75 -2.85 -3.38 0.42
C LEU A 75 -1.39 -3.79 0.68
N GLY A 76 -1.15 -5.06 0.99
CA GLY A 76 0.20 -5.59 1.18
C GLY A 76 0.27 -7.08 0.86
N TYR A 77 1.22 -7.46 0.02
CA TYR A 77 1.58 -8.85 -0.29
C TYR A 77 3.11 -8.95 -0.48
N PRO A 78 3.77 -10.00 0.06
CA PRO A 78 3.22 -11.05 0.94
C PRO A 78 2.47 -10.47 2.14
N HIS A 79 1.32 -11.10 2.47
CA HIS A 79 0.31 -10.49 3.34
C HIS A 79 0.54 -10.77 4.82
N ASN A 80 0.54 -9.75 5.64
CA ASN A 80 0.48 -9.85 7.10
C ASN A 80 -0.96 -9.55 7.55
N PRO A 81 -1.69 -10.47 8.23
CA PRO A 81 -1.16 -11.61 8.99
C PRO A 81 -1.29 -12.99 8.31
N THR A 82 -1.81 -13.13 7.09
CA THR A 82 -2.22 -14.43 6.54
C THR A 82 -1.10 -15.22 5.87
N ALA A 83 0.07 -14.60 5.67
CA ALA A 83 1.23 -15.15 4.97
C ALA A 83 0.97 -15.48 3.47
N ARG A 84 -0.19 -15.10 2.89
CA ARG A 84 -0.39 -15.26 1.45
C ARG A 84 0.62 -14.42 0.67
N VAL A 85 1.30 -15.02 -0.29
CA VAL A 85 2.28 -14.32 -1.14
C VAL A 85 1.58 -13.36 -2.12
N GLY A 86 0.38 -13.70 -2.58
CA GLY A 86 -0.34 -12.94 -3.61
C GLY A 86 0.08 -13.35 -5.02
N ASP A 87 -0.60 -12.82 -6.01
CA ASP A 87 -0.40 -13.09 -7.42
C ASP A 87 -0.15 -11.80 -8.20
N GLN A 88 0.79 -11.82 -9.14
CA GLN A 88 1.07 -10.66 -10.01
C GLN A 88 -0.18 -10.26 -10.82
N GLU A 89 -1.01 -11.23 -11.19
CA GLU A 89 -2.26 -10.97 -11.89
C GLU A 89 -3.26 -10.16 -11.05
N ASP A 90 -3.33 -10.42 -9.74
CA ASP A 90 -4.17 -9.63 -8.83
C ASP A 90 -3.67 -8.18 -8.74
N LEU A 91 -2.36 -7.96 -8.63
CA LEU A 91 -1.79 -6.60 -8.66
C LEU A 91 -2.04 -5.90 -10.00
N ASN A 92 -1.96 -6.60 -11.11
CA ASN A 92 -2.29 -6.05 -12.43
C ASN A 92 -3.76 -5.63 -12.52
N ARG A 93 -4.69 -6.43 -12.00
CA ARG A 93 -6.12 -6.09 -11.93
C ARG A 93 -6.39 -4.89 -11.04
N ILE A 94 -5.77 -4.86 -9.86
CA ILE A 94 -5.90 -3.75 -8.90
C ILE A 94 -5.34 -2.47 -9.50
N MET A 95 -4.18 -2.51 -10.14
CA MET A 95 -3.61 -1.34 -10.80
C MET A 95 -4.46 -0.86 -11.98
N GLY A 96 -5.09 -1.80 -12.71
CA GLY A 96 -6.08 -1.47 -13.75
C GLY A 96 -7.29 -0.71 -13.21
N LEU A 97 -7.75 -1.02 -11.99
CA LEU A 97 -8.77 -0.21 -11.30
C LEU A 97 -8.22 1.17 -10.92
N GLY A 98 -6.98 1.23 -10.43
CA GLY A 98 -6.30 2.49 -10.14
C GLY A 98 -6.30 3.44 -11.34
N THR A 99 -5.91 2.94 -12.50
CA THR A 99 -5.90 3.71 -13.75
C THR A 99 -7.31 4.13 -14.20
N ARG A 100 -8.27 3.20 -14.13
CA ARG A 100 -9.64 3.45 -14.60
C ARG A 100 -10.37 4.49 -13.75
N HIS A 101 -10.21 4.44 -12.42
CA HIS A 101 -10.96 5.25 -11.47
C HIS A 101 -10.14 6.39 -10.87
N GLN A 102 -8.92 6.65 -11.38
CA GLN A 102 -8.00 7.65 -10.84
C GLN A 102 -7.76 7.46 -9.33
N LEU A 103 -7.58 6.20 -8.94
CA LEU A 103 -7.45 5.74 -7.58
C LEU A 103 -5.98 5.43 -7.28
N VAL A 104 -5.43 6.02 -6.22
CA VAL A 104 -4.07 5.71 -5.77
C VAL A 104 -4.02 4.29 -5.22
N ILE A 105 -3.09 3.48 -5.71
CA ILE A 105 -2.82 2.13 -5.21
C ILE A 105 -1.51 2.15 -4.43
N ALA A 106 -1.60 1.87 -3.13
CA ALA A 106 -0.46 1.79 -2.23
C ALA A 106 -0.20 0.33 -1.83
N HIS A 107 0.93 -0.22 -2.22
CA HIS A 107 1.33 -1.59 -1.94
C HIS A 107 2.46 -1.65 -0.91
N ASP A 108 2.19 -2.20 0.27
CA ASP A 108 3.21 -2.47 1.29
C ASP A 108 3.86 -3.83 1.03
N ASN A 109 5.15 -3.83 0.66
CA ASN A 109 5.90 -5.01 0.24
C ASN A 109 7.20 -5.22 1.04
N PRO A 110 7.12 -5.28 2.38
CA PRO A 110 8.31 -5.45 3.23
C PRO A 110 8.91 -6.86 3.16
N TYR A 111 8.22 -7.81 2.55
CA TYR A 111 8.59 -9.23 2.49
C TYR A 111 9.02 -9.68 1.09
N VAL A 112 9.26 -8.77 0.17
CA VAL A 112 9.59 -9.06 -1.25
C VAL A 112 10.77 -10.03 -1.39
N ASP A 113 11.78 -9.92 -0.52
CA ASP A 113 12.98 -10.76 -0.54
C ASP A 113 12.83 -12.08 0.23
N LEU A 114 11.65 -12.37 0.80
CA LEU A 114 11.39 -13.55 1.63
C LEU A 114 10.47 -14.58 0.96
N ALA A 115 10.16 -14.44 -0.33
CA ALA A 115 9.43 -15.46 -1.06
C ALA A 115 10.30 -16.72 -1.18
N LEU A 116 9.82 -17.85 -0.64
CA LEU A 116 10.55 -19.13 -0.64
C LEU A 116 10.47 -19.82 -2.00
N ASP A 117 9.34 -19.65 -2.68
CA ASP A 117 9.07 -20.25 -3.99
C ASP A 117 8.82 -19.14 -5.01
N GLY A 118 9.73 -18.99 -5.97
CA GLY A 118 9.60 -18.00 -7.04
C GLY A 118 9.92 -16.57 -6.60
N VAL A 119 9.24 -15.61 -7.22
CA VAL A 119 9.43 -14.17 -7.00
C VAL A 119 8.15 -13.58 -6.42
N ALA A 120 8.25 -12.82 -5.35
CA ALA A 120 7.12 -12.08 -4.81
C ALA A 120 6.57 -11.09 -5.85
N PRO A 121 5.22 -10.91 -5.90
CA PRO A 121 4.63 -9.96 -6.84
C PRO A 121 5.01 -8.52 -6.47
N THR A 122 5.06 -7.66 -7.48
CA THR A 122 5.35 -6.23 -7.31
C THR A 122 4.40 -5.37 -8.13
N LEU A 123 3.93 -4.27 -7.54
CA LEU A 123 3.10 -3.30 -8.23
C LEU A 123 3.85 -2.65 -9.40
N LEU A 124 5.19 -2.59 -9.31
CA LEU A 124 6.05 -1.94 -10.32
C LEU A 124 6.11 -2.68 -11.66
N GLN A 125 5.55 -3.91 -11.74
CA GLN A 125 5.38 -4.63 -13.01
C GLN A 125 4.00 -4.42 -13.65
N ALA A 126 3.04 -3.86 -12.91
CA ALA A 126 1.71 -3.61 -13.41
C ALA A 126 1.66 -2.35 -14.28
N SER A 127 0.86 -2.36 -15.37
CA SER A 127 0.69 -1.17 -16.21
C SER A 127 -0.01 -0.05 -15.43
N GLY A 128 0.44 1.20 -15.61
CA GLY A 128 -0.16 2.40 -14.98
C GLY A 128 0.41 2.74 -13.59
N TRP A 129 1.34 1.96 -13.04
CA TRP A 129 1.92 2.26 -11.72
C TRP A 129 2.63 3.62 -11.64
N ARG A 130 3.17 4.10 -12.78
CA ARG A 130 3.86 5.41 -12.84
C ARG A 130 2.93 6.61 -12.69
N ASP A 131 1.62 6.39 -12.81
CA ASP A 131 0.61 7.44 -12.69
C ASP A 131 -0.14 7.35 -11.35
N TRP A 132 -0.49 6.12 -10.92
CA TRP A 132 -1.39 5.88 -9.78
C TRP A 132 -0.85 4.92 -8.73
N GLY A 133 0.35 4.37 -8.91
CA GLY A 133 0.94 3.37 -8.01
C GLY A 133 2.04 3.94 -7.11
N ILE A 134 2.12 3.41 -5.89
CA ILE A 134 3.27 3.56 -5.00
C ILE A 134 3.50 2.26 -4.24
N GLU A 135 4.75 1.83 -4.14
CA GLU A 135 5.13 0.62 -3.43
C GLU A 135 6.18 0.92 -2.36
N PHE A 136 6.01 0.32 -1.18
CA PHE A 136 6.87 0.51 -0.02
C PHE A 136 7.70 -0.73 0.25
N PHE A 137 8.98 -0.54 0.46
CA PHE A 137 9.97 -1.57 0.76
C PHE A 137 10.62 -1.34 2.12
N SER A 138 11.03 -2.42 2.77
CA SER A 138 11.67 -2.36 4.09
C SER A 138 12.90 -3.25 4.15
N LEU A 139 13.99 -2.75 4.72
CA LEU A 139 15.17 -3.56 5.03
C LEU A 139 15.01 -4.34 6.36
N SER A 140 13.92 -4.11 7.08
CA SER A 140 13.70 -4.69 8.41
C SER A 140 13.54 -6.21 8.39
N LYS A 141 12.97 -6.79 7.32
CA LYS A 141 12.61 -8.21 7.25
C LYS A 141 13.64 -9.03 6.48
N GLY A 142 13.74 -8.85 5.17
CA GLY A 142 14.66 -9.63 4.35
C GLY A 142 16.14 -9.45 4.72
N TRP A 143 16.50 -8.28 5.24
CA TRP A 143 17.88 -7.91 5.59
C TRP A 143 18.17 -7.90 7.09
N CYS A 144 17.19 -8.24 7.93
CA CYS A 144 17.31 -8.24 9.40
C CYS A 144 17.78 -6.89 10.00
N LEU A 145 17.52 -5.78 9.32
CA LEU A 145 17.96 -4.43 9.71
C LEU A 145 16.84 -3.61 10.39
N GLY A 146 15.95 -4.29 11.12
CA GLY A 146 14.79 -3.66 11.77
C GLY A 146 15.16 -2.49 12.70
N GLY A 147 16.28 -2.58 13.40
CA GLY A 147 16.76 -1.53 14.31
C GLY A 147 17.22 -0.25 13.61
N LEU A 148 17.65 -0.32 12.34
CA LEU A 148 18.11 0.85 11.58
C LEU A 148 16.96 1.70 11.05
N ARG A 149 15.72 1.21 11.11
CA ARG A 149 14.53 1.93 10.61
C ARG A 149 14.70 2.42 9.16
N LEU A 150 15.16 1.55 8.27
CA LEU A 150 15.34 1.87 6.86
C LEU A 150 14.27 1.22 5.98
N GLY A 151 13.71 2.03 5.11
CA GLY A 151 12.82 1.63 4.03
C GLY A 151 12.88 2.64 2.89
N PHE A 152 12.15 2.36 1.83
CA PHE A 152 12.04 3.27 0.71
C PHE A 152 10.70 3.08 -0.03
N ALA A 153 10.31 4.10 -0.78
CA ALA A 153 9.17 4.06 -1.67
C ALA A 153 9.61 4.25 -3.11
N VAL A 154 8.93 3.54 -4.02
CA VAL A 154 9.01 3.73 -5.47
C VAL A 154 7.58 3.91 -5.98
N GLY A 155 7.32 4.93 -6.80
CA GLY A 155 5.96 5.18 -7.27
C GLY A 155 5.86 6.36 -8.21
N ALA A 156 4.62 6.73 -8.52
CA ALA A 156 4.31 7.88 -9.32
C ALA A 156 4.98 9.16 -8.77
N ALA A 157 5.59 9.94 -9.63
CA ALA A 157 6.35 11.11 -9.22
C ALA A 157 5.55 12.12 -8.36
N PRO A 158 4.25 12.40 -8.64
CA PRO A 158 3.45 13.24 -7.78
C PRO A 158 3.24 12.67 -6.36
N LEU A 159 3.05 11.34 -6.23
CA LEU A 159 2.87 10.67 -4.94
C LEU A 159 4.16 10.71 -4.10
N ILE A 160 5.29 10.48 -4.74
CA ILE A 160 6.60 10.61 -4.08
C ILE A 160 6.87 12.05 -3.64
N ALA A 161 6.49 13.04 -4.45
CA ALA A 161 6.64 14.45 -4.10
C ALA A 161 5.76 14.84 -2.90
N ALA A 162 4.49 14.43 -2.88
CA ALA A 162 3.57 14.67 -1.78
C ALA A 162 4.06 14.02 -0.48
N LEU A 163 4.44 12.74 -0.53
CA LEU A 163 4.98 12.02 0.63
C LEU A 163 6.28 12.68 1.17
N ARG A 164 7.15 13.17 0.28
CA ARG A 164 8.35 13.89 0.65
C ARG A 164 8.06 15.21 1.38
N GLN A 165 7.05 15.95 0.94
CA GLN A 165 6.62 17.19 1.61
C GLN A 165 6.09 16.89 3.02
N THR A 166 5.24 15.89 3.16
CA THR A 166 4.71 15.43 4.46
C THR A 166 5.85 15.00 5.39
N LYS A 167 6.77 14.17 4.89
CA LYS A 167 7.94 13.74 5.63
C LYS A 167 8.80 14.91 6.14
N ALA A 168 9.01 15.93 5.33
CA ALA A 168 9.87 17.06 5.67
C ALA A 168 9.38 17.83 6.93
N VAL A 169 8.10 17.75 7.26
CA VAL A 169 7.51 18.43 8.43
C VAL A 169 7.25 17.48 9.61
N ILE A 170 7.22 16.17 9.41
CA ILE A 170 6.93 15.20 10.48
C ILE A 170 8.21 14.65 11.10
N ASP A 171 9.13 14.11 10.34
CA ASP A 171 10.30 13.38 10.85
C ASP A 171 11.65 13.79 10.20
N PHE A 172 11.61 14.73 9.28
CA PHE A 172 12.75 15.37 8.63
C PHE A 172 13.69 14.39 7.92
N ASN A 173 14.33 13.43 8.61
CA ASN A 173 15.34 12.54 8.05
C ASN A 173 15.40 11.16 8.73
N GLN A 174 16.12 10.21 8.12
CA GLN A 174 16.52 8.95 8.73
C GLN A 174 17.82 9.16 9.52
N SER A 175 18.11 8.20 10.44
CA SER A 175 19.46 8.04 10.96
C SER A 175 20.42 7.73 9.79
N LEU A 176 21.52 8.41 9.74
CA LEU A 176 22.60 8.20 8.76
C LEU A 176 23.61 7.21 9.34
#